data_7ad9c1c8804c5ba89211d11c490be383
#
_entry.id   7ad9c1c8804c5ba89211d11c490be383
#
_cell.length_a   1.000
_cell.length_b   1.000
_cell.length_c   1.000
_cell.angle_alpha   90.00
_cell.angle_beta   90.00
_cell.angle_gamma   90.00
#
_symmetry.space_group_name_H-M   'P 1'
#
loop_
_entity.id
_entity.type
_entity.pdbx_description
1 polymer ?
#
loop_
_entity_poly.entity_id
_entity_poly.type
_entity_poly.pdbx_seq_one_letter_code
_entity_poly.pdbx_strand_id
1 'polypeptide(L)'
;MIITGMAHFESVCKKKLVKWYRKNRPEVEIELDNVFAVWSCKTLQNYKCLVSTTISGDGIYAEYTYNGDKQELYEDVYGKKTNTCYTEE
;
A
#
# COMPACT_ATOMS: atom_id res chain seq x y z
N MET A 1 -2.69 -15.71 8.27
CA MET A 1 -2.13 -14.42 8.78
C MET A 1 -3.08 -13.83 9.80
N ILE A 2 -2.59 -13.45 10.95
CA ILE A 2 -3.40 -12.85 12.02
C ILE A 2 -3.02 -11.38 12.15
N ILE A 3 -4.01 -10.49 12.05
CA ILE A 3 -3.82 -9.05 12.21
C ILE A 3 -4.36 -8.65 13.59
N THR A 4 -3.53 -7.98 14.38
CA THR A 4 -3.85 -7.64 15.78
C THR A 4 -4.33 -6.21 15.98
N GLY A 5 -4.43 -5.41 14.92
CA GLY A 5 -4.92 -4.03 14.99
C GLY A 5 -4.45 -3.23 13.80
N MET A 6 -4.88 -1.96 13.72
CA MET A 6 -4.58 -1.10 12.57
C MET A 6 -3.09 -0.83 12.41
N ALA A 7 -2.38 -0.55 13.51
CA ALA A 7 -0.93 -0.29 13.42
C ALA A 7 -0.17 -1.51 12.90
N HIS A 8 -0.55 -2.70 13.35
CA HIS A 8 0.01 -3.95 12.85
C HIS A 8 -0.31 -4.13 11.37
N PHE A 9 -1.57 -3.89 10.99
CA PHE A 9 -1.99 -4.02 9.60
C PHE A 9 -1.21 -3.10 8.67
N GLU A 10 -1.08 -1.82 9.02
CA GLU A 10 -0.31 -0.86 8.23
C GLU A 10 1.15 -1.28 8.10
N SER A 11 1.74 -1.78 9.18
CA SER A 11 3.12 -2.28 9.15
C SER A 11 3.27 -3.45 8.17
N VAL A 12 2.33 -4.38 8.20
CA VAL A 12 2.32 -5.53 7.26
C VAL A 12 2.22 -5.05 5.83
N CYS A 13 1.30 -4.10 5.55
CA CYS A 13 1.10 -3.58 4.20
C CYS A 13 2.35 -2.88 3.67
N LYS A 14 3.00 -2.06 4.49
CA LYS A 14 4.24 -1.37 4.11
C LYS A 14 5.34 -2.36 3.75
N LYS A 15 5.52 -3.39 4.56
CA LYS A 15 6.51 -4.43 4.31
C LYS A 15 6.21 -5.19 3.02
N LYS A 16 4.94 -5.44 2.74
CA LYS A 16 4.53 -6.11 1.50
C LYS A 16 4.87 -5.27 0.27
N LEU A 17 4.64 -3.96 0.33
CA LEU A 17 4.97 -3.11 -0.81
C LEU A 17 6.48 -3.04 -1.05
N VAL A 18 7.30 -2.94 0.00
CA VAL A 18 8.75 -2.99 -0.13
C VAL A 18 9.17 -4.31 -0.79
N LYS A 19 8.59 -5.42 -0.36
CA LYS A 19 8.87 -6.74 -0.93
C LYS A 19 8.48 -6.79 -2.41
N TRP A 20 7.34 -6.21 -2.77
CA TRP A 20 6.89 -6.14 -4.15
C TRP A 20 7.91 -5.40 -5.02
N TYR A 21 8.41 -4.25 -4.55
CA TYR A 21 9.43 -3.49 -5.26
C TYR A 21 10.71 -4.30 -5.48
N ARG A 22 11.19 -4.95 -4.43
CA ARG A 22 12.42 -5.74 -4.53
C ARG A 22 12.30 -6.87 -5.54
N LYS A 23 11.11 -7.40 -5.71
CA LYS A 23 10.85 -8.47 -6.68
C LYS A 23 10.63 -7.95 -8.09
N ASN A 24 9.88 -6.84 -8.25
CA ASN A 24 9.42 -6.36 -9.56
C ASN A 24 10.18 -5.15 -10.08
N ARG A 25 10.83 -4.41 -9.21
CA ARG A 25 11.58 -3.19 -9.53
C ARG A 25 12.93 -3.21 -8.82
N PRO A 26 13.80 -4.22 -9.10
CA PRO A 26 15.05 -4.36 -8.33
C PRO A 26 16.04 -3.19 -8.54
N GLU A 27 15.86 -2.39 -9.60
CA GLU A 27 16.68 -1.20 -9.85
C GLU A 27 16.32 -0.03 -8.92
N VAL A 28 15.20 -0.09 -8.23
CA VAL A 28 14.77 0.96 -7.31
C VAL A 28 15.26 0.64 -5.90
N GLU A 29 15.99 1.57 -5.30
CA GLU A 29 16.36 1.47 -3.89
C GLU A 29 15.19 1.92 -3.04
N ILE A 30 14.65 1.01 -2.23
CA ILE A 30 13.51 1.30 -1.39
C ILE A 30 13.70 0.70 0.01
N GLU A 31 13.37 1.52 1.02
CA GLU A 31 13.37 1.12 2.41
C GLU A 31 11.98 1.40 3.00
N LEU A 32 11.71 0.89 4.20
CA LEU A 32 10.44 1.14 4.87
C LEU A 32 10.14 2.62 5.04
N ASP A 33 11.17 3.45 5.23
CA ASP A 33 11.00 4.89 5.39
C ASP A 33 10.48 5.59 4.12
N ASN A 34 10.58 4.92 2.97
CA ASN A 34 10.07 5.45 1.70
C ASN A 34 8.59 5.13 1.48
N VAL A 35 7.99 4.33 2.36
CA VAL A 35 6.63 3.82 2.18
C VAL A 35 5.73 4.38 3.27
N PHE A 36 4.52 4.79 2.91
CA PHE A 36 3.59 5.35 3.87
C PHE A 36 2.15 4.95 3.55
N ALA A 37 1.33 4.88 4.59
CA ALA A 37 -0.10 4.65 4.43
C ALA A 37 -0.77 5.98 4.07
N VAL A 38 -1.48 6.00 2.94
CA VAL A 38 -2.25 7.18 2.51
C VAL A 38 -3.52 7.29 3.34
N TRP A 39 -4.21 6.17 3.50
CA TRP A 39 -5.33 6.04 4.41
C TRP A 39 -5.55 4.56 4.71
N SER A 40 -6.29 4.31 5.80
CA SER A 40 -6.67 2.96 6.18
C SER A 40 -8.01 3.00 6.88
N CYS A 41 -8.71 1.87 6.86
CA CYS A 41 -9.97 1.73 7.57
C CYS A 41 -10.16 0.29 8.06
N LYS A 42 -11.03 0.16 9.05
CA LYS A 42 -11.40 -1.14 9.61
C LYS A 42 -12.92 -1.20 9.69
N THR A 43 -13.48 -2.31 9.25
CA THR A 43 -14.90 -2.60 9.40
C THR A 43 -15.02 -4.02 9.94
N LEU A 44 -15.48 -4.15 11.19
CA LEU A 44 -15.52 -5.41 11.93
C LEU A 44 -14.09 -6.00 11.95
N GLN A 45 -13.89 -7.20 11.44
CA GLN A 45 -12.59 -7.86 11.40
C GLN A 45 -11.85 -7.65 10.09
N ASN A 46 -12.41 -6.84 9.18
CA ASN A 46 -11.81 -6.57 7.87
C ASN A 46 -11.08 -5.23 7.88
N TYR A 47 -9.96 -5.18 7.15
CA TYR A 47 -9.11 -3.99 7.08
C TYR A 47 -8.83 -3.62 5.63
N LYS A 48 -8.64 -2.35 5.37
CA LYS A 48 -8.22 -1.85 4.07
C LYS A 48 -7.20 -0.73 4.24
N CYS A 49 -6.18 -0.70 3.38
CA CYS A 49 -5.12 0.28 3.44
C CYS A 49 -4.62 0.62 2.05
N LEU A 50 -4.45 1.90 1.77
CA LEU A 50 -3.80 2.38 0.56
C LEU A 50 -2.40 2.84 0.94
N VAL A 51 -1.39 2.29 0.27
CA VAL A 51 0.02 2.55 0.57
C VAL A 51 0.71 3.12 -0.66
N SER A 52 1.53 4.12 -0.47
CA SER A 52 2.30 4.72 -1.55
C SER A 52 3.75 4.92 -1.12
N THR A 53 4.57 5.52 -2.00
CA THR A 53 5.98 5.71 -1.76
C THR A 53 6.40 7.15 -2.02
N THR A 54 7.55 7.53 -1.46
CA THR A 54 8.20 8.82 -1.74
C THR A 54 9.12 8.75 -2.96
N ILE A 55 9.16 7.61 -3.65
CA ILE A 55 10.03 7.44 -4.83
C ILE A 55 9.54 8.36 -5.95
N SER A 56 10.42 9.25 -6.38
CA SER A 56 10.09 10.27 -7.38
C SER A 56 9.88 9.64 -8.77
N GLY A 57 8.81 10.07 -9.44
CA GLY A 57 8.54 9.68 -10.83
C GLY A 57 8.03 8.26 -11.01
N ASP A 58 7.86 7.52 -9.94
CA ASP A 58 7.47 6.12 -10.01
C ASP A 58 5.95 5.92 -10.18
N GLY A 59 5.15 6.69 -9.43
CA GLY A 59 3.70 6.66 -9.55
C GLY A 59 3.02 5.36 -9.11
N ILE A 60 3.72 4.53 -8.35
CA ILE A 60 3.18 3.25 -7.87
C ILE A 60 2.45 3.46 -6.54
N TYR A 61 1.31 2.81 -6.40
CA TYR A 61 0.62 2.68 -5.12
C TYR A 61 -0.04 1.31 -5.05
N ALA A 62 -0.36 0.87 -3.84
CA ALA A 62 -0.95 -0.44 -3.63
C ALA A 62 -2.15 -0.34 -2.70
N GLU A 63 -3.17 -1.13 -2.99
CA GLU A 63 -4.34 -1.28 -2.15
C GLU A 63 -4.30 -2.66 -1.52
N TYR A 64 -4.35 -2.69 -0.20
CA TYR A 64 -4.35 -3.95 0.56
C TYR A 64 -5.71 -4.16 1.20
N THR A 65 -6.25 -5.35 1.02
CA THR A 65 -7.55 -5.74 1.56
C THR A 65 -7.39 -7.01 2.37
N TYR A 66 -7.77 -6.95 3.64
CA TYR A 66 -7.68 -8.10 4.54
C TYR A 66 -9.07 -8.58 4.92
N ASN A 67 -9.31 -9.88 4.68
CA ASN A 67 -10.51 -10.56 5.12
C ASN A 67 -10.20 -11.28 6.43
N GLY A 68 -10.73 -10.76 7.54
CA GLY A 68 -10.44 -11.31 8.86
C GLY A 68 -11.06 -12.69 9.10
N ASP A 69 -12.17 -13.01 8.46
CA ASP A 69 -12.79 -14.33 8.60
C ASP A 69 -11.93 -15.43 8.02
N LYS A 70 -11.29 -15.15 6.89
CA LYS A 70 -10.43 -16.11 6.19
C LYS A 70 -8.95 -15.90 6.48
N GLN A 71 -8.59 -14.83 7.18
CA GLN A 71 -7.21 -14.44 7.46
C GLN A 71 -6.37 -14.34 6.18
N GLU A 72 -6.97 -13.76 5.13
CA GLU A 72 -6.36 -13.60 3.82
C GLU A 72 -6.11 -12.14 3.51
N LEU A 73 -4.92 -11.84 2.98
CA LEU A 73 -4.54 -10.51 2.54
C LEU A 73 -4.42 -10.49 1.02
N TYR A 74 -5.07 -9.52 0.39
CA TYR A 74 -5.00 -9.29 -1.05
C TYR A 74 -4.20 -8.02 -1.31
N GLU A 75 -3.36 -8.07 -2.35
CA GLU A 75 -2.51 -6.96 -2.76
C GLU A 75 -2.82 -6.61 -4.20
N ASP A 76 -3.24 -5.36 -4.43
CA ASP A 76 -3.49 -4.83 -5.76
C ASP A 76 -2.54 -3.65 -5.99
N VAL A 77 -1.64 -3.76 -6.97
CA VAL A 77 -0.65 -2.73 -7.25
C VAL A 77 -1.02 -1.97 -8.52
N TYR A 78 -0.98 -0.64 -8.43
CA TYR A 78 -1.39 0.27 -9.51
C TYR A 78 -0.28 1.22 -9.88
N GLY A 79 -0.27 1.63 -11.17
CA GLY A 79 0.62 2.66 -11.66
C GLY A 79 -0.18 3.89 -12.10
N LYS A 80 0.31 5.09 -11.75
CA LYS A 80 -0.29 6.33 -12.19
C LYS A 80 -0.04 6.52 -13.70
N LYS A 81 -1.10 6.83 -14.46
CA LYS A 81 -1.00 7.08 -15.90
C LYS A 81 -0.92 8.55 -16.24
N THR A 82 -1.69 9.37 -15.54
CA THR A 82 -1.75 10.81 -15.82
C THR A 82 -1.82 11.59 -14.52
N ASN A 83 -1.43 12.86 -14.60
CA ASN A 83 -1.59 13.81 -13.51
C ASN A 83 -1.95 15.16 -14.15
N THR A 84 -3.18 15.62 -13.96
CA THR A 84 -3.67 16.85 -14.56
C THR A 84 -4.26 17.74 -13.47
N CYS A 85 -3.85 19.00 -13.48
CA CYS A 85 -4.36 19.99 -12.55
C CYS A 85 -5.43 20.83 -13.26
N TYR A 86 -6.62 20.90 -12.67
CA TYR A 86 -7.71 21.74 -13.15
C TYR A 86 -7.89 22.90 -12.17
N THR A 87 -7.94 24.10 -12.71
CA THR A 87 -8.12 25.31 -11.92
C THR A 87 -9.37 26.12 -12.32
N GLU A 88 -10.14 25.64 -13.29
CA GLU A 88 -11.40 26.26 -13.70
C GLU A 88 -12.45 26.16 -12.59
N GLU A 89 -13.31 27.13 -12.53
CA GLU A 89 -14.43 27.15 -11.59
C GLU A 89 -15.74 26.71 -12.25
#